data_ff46bf4b1c37d81a5db9888e5df7ae66
#
_entry.id   ff46bf4b1c37d81a5db9888e5df7ae66
#
_cell.length_a   1.000
_cell.length_b   1.000
_cell.length_c   1.000
_cell.angle_alpha   90.00
_cell.angle_beta   90.00
_cell.angle_gamma   90.00
#
_symmetry.space_group_name_H-M   'P 1'
#
loop_
_entity.id
_entity.type
_entity.pdbx_description
1 polymer ?
#
loop_
_entity_poly.entity_id
_entity_poly.type
_entity_poly.pdbx_seq_one_letter_code
_entity_poly.pdbx_strand_id
1 'polypeptide(L)'
;MKTSLPIALATPDDAWRQTHLGRLLGHAMRRFDARVLQLMARNVDVPLALSNLAARDQVGAAHIHLTRHLALGGDRLTDLAQRAGMTKQSMAQLVDQCEAWGLVTREADPRDARARRVCFTQTGLAWLQGFREAVTQAEAEFRAEVGDEVATVVAIGLEAYAGGNDGA
;
A
#
# COMPACT_ATOMS: atom_id res chain seq x y z
N MET A 1 -17.36 18.55 -58.44
CA MET A 1 -16.68 17.54 -57.61
C MET A 1 -15.78 18.27 -56.62
N LYS A 2 -16.14 18.36 -55.35
CA LYS A 2 -15.29 18.93 -54.31
C LYS A 2 -14.49 17.80 -53.71
N THR A 3 -13.22 17.70 -54.03
CA THR A 3 -12.28 16.74 -53.45
C THR A 3 -11.96 17.24 -52.02
N SER A 4 -12.56 16.61 -51.01
CA SER A 4 -12.21 16.84 -49.62
C SER A 4 -10.85 16.18 -49.36
N LEU A 5 -9.83 16.97 -49.07
CA LEU A 5 -8.53 16.49 -48.61
C LEU A 5 -8.72 15.80 -47.25
N PRO A 6 -8.13 14.62 -47.00
CA PRO A 6 -8.18 14.00 -45.70
C PRO A 6 -7.41 14.89 -44.72
N ILE A 7 -8.09 15.28 -43.64
CA ILE A 7 -7.44 15.90 -42.49
C ILE A 7 -6.49 14.85 -41.93
N ALA A 8 -5.19 15.03 -42.13
CA ALA A 8 -4.18 14.22 -41.47
C ALA A 8 -4.34 14.47 -39.95
N LEU A 9 -4.88 13.50 -39.26
CA LEU A 9 -4.86 13.49 -37.79
C LEU A 9 -3.40 13.51 -37.36
N ALA A 10 -2.97 14.63 -36.77
CA ALA A 10 -1.65 14.72 -36.16
C ALA A 10 -1.49 13.55 -35.19
N THR A 11 -0.39 12.82 -35.30
CA THR A 11 -0.07 11.74 -34.35
C THR A 11 -0.06 12.33 -32.94
N PRO A 12 -0.88 11.84 -32.02
CA PRO A 12 -0.90 12.42 -30.67
C PRO A 12 0.48 12.37 -30.07
N ASP A 13 0.97 13.49 -29.52
CA ASP A 13 2.19 13.50 -28.74
C ASP A 13 1.96 12.64 -27.48
N ASP A 14 2.68 11.53 -27.38
CA ASP A 14 2.55 10.55 -26.31
C ASP A 14 3.58 10.78 -25.18
N ALA A 15 4.49 11.74 -25.33
CA ALA A 15 5.58 11.97 -24.39
C ALA A 15 5.09 12.29 -22.97
N TRP A 16 4.02 13.06 -22.83
CA TRP A 16 3.44 13.41 -21.52
C TRP A 16 2.99 12.17 -20.71
N ARG A 17 2.56 11.09 -21.38
CA ARG A 17 2.13 9.85 -20.74
C ARG A 17 3.29 9.15 -20.00
N GLN A 18 4.53 9.43 -20.38
CA GLN A 18 5.72 8.84 -19.80
C GLN A 18 6.25 9.64 -18.59
N THR A 19 5.94 10.94 -18.53
CA THR A 19 6.59 11.88 -17.61
C THR A 19 5.66 12.52 -16.59
N HIS A 20 4.32 12.29 -16.66
CA HIS A 20 3.40 12.93 -15.72
C HIS A 20 3.56 12.38 -14.30
N LEU A 21 3.31 13.25 -13.31
CA LEU A 21 3.51 12.97 -11.89
C LEU A 21 2.82 11.68 -11.40
N GLY A 22 1.56 11.44 -11.81
CA GLY A 22 0.83 10.24 -11.40
C GLY A 22 1.49 8.93 -11.84
N ARG A 23 2.14 8.92 -13.02
CA ARG A 23 2.93 7.77 -13.48
C ARG A 23 4.17 7.57 -12.60
N LEU A 24 4.90 8.66 -12.33
CA LEU A 24 6.11 8.62 -11.50
C LEU A 24 5.80 8.13 -10.08
N LEU A 25 4.73 8.67 -9.46
CA LEU A 25 4.26 8.21 -8.14
C LEU A 25 3.89 6.72 -8.16
N GLY A 26 3.15 6.28 -9.17
CA GLY A 26 2.77 4.86 -9.29
C GLY A 26 3.99 3.94 -9.49
N HIS A 27 5.01 4.37 -10.23
CA HIS A 27 6.25 3.60 -10.38
C HIS A 27 7.05 3.58 -9.08
N ALA A 28 7.21 4.72 -8.43
CA ALA A 28 7.95 4.83 -7.17
C ALA A 28 7.31 3.94 -6.09
N MET A 29 5.98 3.98 -5.95
CA MET A 29 5.24 3.16 -4.99
C MET A 29 5.43 1.66 -5.25
N ARG A 30 5.28 1.22 -6.50
CA ARG A 30 5.48 -0.22 -6.83
C ARG A 30 6.91 -0.68 -6.54
N ARG A 31 7.92 0.15 -6.86
CA ARG A 31 9.33 -0.16 -6.57
C ARG A 31 9.57 -0.25 -5.06
N PHE A 32 9.05 0.70 -4.31
CA PHE A 32 9.15 0.74 -2.86
C PHE A 32 8.48 -0.48 -2.22
N ASP A 33 7.24 -0.79 -2.60
CA ASP A 33 6.50 -1.95 -2.07
C ASP A 33 7.19 -3.28 -2.41
N ALA A 34 7.70 -3.43 -3.62
CA ALA A 34 8.47 -4.61 -4.01
C ALA A 34 9.73 -4.77 -3.15
N ARG A 35 10.42 -3.64 -2.83
CA ARG A 35 11.59 -3.68 -1.98
C ARG A 35 11.25 -4.04 -0.54
N VAL A 36 10.18 -3.48 0.01
CA VAL A 36 9.68 -3.84 1.35
C VAL A 36 9.37 -5.33 1.45
N LEU A 37 8.67 -5.91 0.46
CA LEU A 37 8.37 -7.35 0.42
C LEU A 37 9.64 -8.21 0.38
N GLN A 38 10.65 -7.82 -0.41
CA GLN A 38 11.94 -8.52 -0.46
C GLN A 38 12.66 -8.52 0.89
N LEU A 39 12.62 -7.39 1.60
CA LEU A 39 13.21 -7.26 2.93
C LEU A 39 12.46 -8.13 3.95
N MET A 40 11.13 -8.11 3.93
CA MET A 40 10.31 -8.96 4.80
C MET A 40 10.52 -10.45 4.55
N ALA A 41 10.69 -10.87 3.30
CA ALA A 41 10.98 -12.26 2.95
C ALA A 41 12.31 -12.77 3.52
N ARG A 42 13.22 -11.87 3.88
CA ARG A 42 14.54 -12.17 4.45
C ARG A 42 14.63 -11.92 5.95
N ASN A 43 13.61 -11.31 6.53
CA ASN A 43 13.61 -10.95 7.95
C ASN A 43 13.37 -12.19 8.81
N VAL A 44 14.31 -12.49 9.70
CA VAL A 44 14.28 -13.67 10.58
C VAL A 44 13.25 -13.55 11.71
N ASP A 45 12.84 -12.34 12.05
CA ASP A 45 11.85 -12.06 13.09
C ASP A 45 10.40 -12.17 12.58
N VAL A 46 10.22 -12.21 11.25
CA VAL A 46 8.93 -12.50 10.63
C VAL A 46 8.67 -14.00 10.74
N PRO A 47 7.49 -14.43 11.22
CA PRO A 47 7.15 -15.85 11.28
C PRO A 47 7.41 -16.56 9.95
N LEU A 48 8.10 -17.71 9.97
CA LEU A 48 8.57 -18.42 8.77
C LEU A 48 7.46 -18.68 7.73
N ALA A 49 6.25 -18.97 8.21
CA ALA A 49 5.10 -19.16 7.32
C ALA A 49 4.81 -17.92 6.50
N LEU A 50 4.92 -16.73 7.10
CA LEU A 50 4.62 -15.43 6.46
C LEU A 50 5.78 -14.95 5.58
N SER A 51 7.03 -15.16 5.99
CA SER A 51 8.19 -14.87 5.15
C SER A 51 8.20 -15.75 3.90
N ASN A 52 7.77 -17.02 4.01
CA ASN A 52 7.59 -17.91 2.86
C ASN A 52 6.47 -17.43 1.91
N LEU A 53 5.36 -16.88 2.44
CA LEU A 53 4.30 -16.30 1.61
C LEU A 53 4.80 -15.06 0.86
N ALA A 54 5.58 -14.20 1.52
CA ALA A 54 6.20 -13.04 0.89
C ALA A 54 7.22 -13.46 -0.19
N ALA A 55 8.05 -14.47 0.08
CA ALA A 55 9.03 -14.99 -0.87
C ALA A 55 8.42 -15.66 -2.10
N ARG A 56 7.16 -16.13 -2.02
CA ARG A 56 6.40 -16.74 -3.13
C ARG A 56 5.46 -15.77 -3.82
N ASP A 57 5.61 -14.48 -3.63
CA ASP A 57 4.73 -13.43 -4.18
C ASP A 57 3.24 -13.61 -3.83
N GLN A 58 2.92 -14.36 -2.78
CA GLN A 58 1.54 -14.54 -2.31
C GLN A 58 1.07 -13.32 -1.51
N VAL A 59 1.99 -12.65 -0.82
CA VAL A 59 1.74 -11.37 -0.19
C VAL A 59 2.07 -10.27 -1.18
N GLY A 60 1.07 -9.64 -1.73
CA GLY A 60 1.23 -8.53 -2.67
C GLY A 60 1.06 -7.16 -2.02
N ALA A 61 1.21 -6.11 -2.83
CA ALA A 61 1.05 -4.72 -2.41
C ALA A 61 -0.30 -4.43 -1.72
N ALA A 62 -1.38 -5.13 -2.11
CA ALA A 62 -2.68 -4.99 -1.48
C ALA A 62 -2.70 -5.43 -0.01
N HIS A 63 -1.96 -6.47 0.35
CA HIS A 63 -1.83 -6.93 1.75
C HIS A 63 -0.98 -5.96 2.58
N ILE A 64 0.08 -5.40 1.98
CA ILE A 64 0.85 -4.30 2.58
C ILE A 64 -0.06 -3.09 2.81
N HIS A 65 -0.93 -2.78 1.85
CA HIS A 65 -1.87 -1.68 1.96
C HIS A 65 -2.83 -1.86 3.14
N LEU A 66 -3.38 -3.07 3.36
CA LEU A 66 -4.15 -3.39 4.56
C LEU A 66 -3.31 -3.15 5.84
N THR A 67 -2.08 -3.65 5.87
CA THR A 67 -1.18 -3.52 7.03
C THR A 67 -0.91 -2.05 7.39
N ARG A 68 -0.79 -1.17 6.41
CA ARG A 68 -0.59 0.28 6.61
C ARG A 68 -1.79 0.98 7.24
N HIS A 69 -2.99 0.50 6.98
CA HIS A 69 -4.23 1.21 7.32
C HIS A 69 -4.98 0.63 8.52
N LEU A 70 -4.72 -0.63 8.88
CA LEU A 70 -5.37 -1.26 10.03
C LEU A 70 -4.83 -0.66 11.34
N ALA A 71 -5.71 -0.06 12.12
CA ALA A 71 -5.34 0.49 13.42
C ALA A 71 -4.97 -0.63 14.42
N LEU A 72 -4.02 -0.36 15.32
CA LEU A 72 -3.62 -1.30 16.38
C LEU A 72 -4.78 -1.71 17.28
N GLY A 73 -5.74 -0.80 17.52
CA GLY A 73 -6.96 -1.08 18.27
C GLY A 73 -8.02 -1.85 17.49
N GLY A 74 -7.77 -2.16 16.22
CA GLY A 74 -8.72 -2.78 15.30
C GLY A 74 -9.72 -1.79 14.72
N ASP A 75 -10.22 -2.11 13.54
CA ASP A 75 -11.15 -1.29 12.77
C ASP A 75 -12.37 -2.10 12.32
N ARG A 76 -13.52 -1.43 12.17
CA ARG A 76 -14.62 -1.99 11.38
C ARG A 76 -14.20 -2.09 9.92
N LEU A 77 -14.65 -3.12 9.23
CA LEU A 77 -14.31 -3.35 7.82
C LEU A 77 -14.61 -2.14 6.92
N THR A 78 -15.70 -1.43 7.20
CA THR A 78 -16.10 -0.22 6.46
C THR A 78 -15.12 0.92 6.64
N ASP A 79 -14.66 1.15 7.88
CA ASP A 79 -13.77 2.24 8.23
C ASP A 79 -12.36 1.97 7.67
N LEU A 80 -11.92 0.71 7.74
CA LEU A 80 -10.66 0.26 7.13
C LEU A 80 -10.70 0.42 5.60
N ALA A 81 -11.79 0.01 4.94
CA ALA A 81 -11.95 0.15 3.50
C ALA A 81 -11.94 1.63 3.07
N GLN A 82 -12.65 2.49 3.78
CA GLN A 82 -12.68 3.93 3.52
C GLN A 82 -11.29 4.55 3.66
N ARG A 83 -10.57 4.28 4.75
CA ARG A 83 -9.22 4.80 5.00
C ARG A 83 -8.21 4.32 3.96
N ALA A 84 -8.37 3.08 3.50
CA ALA A 84 -7.53 2.50 2.45
C ALA A 84 -7.94 2.92 1.02
N GLY A 85 -8.98 3.73 0.84
CA GLY A 85 -9.47 4.12 -0.48
C GLY A 85 -9.97 2.93 -1.32
N MET A 86 -10.50 1.87 -0.66
CA MET A 86 -10.94 0.63 -1.30
C MET A 86 -12.43 0.41 -1.15
N THR A 87 -13.01 -0.42 -2.04
CA THR A 87 -14.37 -0.89 -1.84
C THR A 87 -14.44 -1.85 -0.65
N LYS A 88 -15.59 -1.87 0.04
CA LYS A 88 -15.82 -2.82 1.14
C LYS A 88 -15.64 -4.28 0.71
N GLN A 89 -16.04 -4.61 -0.52
CA GLN A 89 -15.91 -5.97 -1.06
C GLN A 89 -14.43 -6.35 -1.28
N SER A 90 -13.63 -5.47 -1.88
CA SER A 90 -12.20 -5.70 -2.08
C SER A 90 -11.47 -5.83 -0.76
N MET A 91 -11.79 -4.96 0.21
CA MET A 91 -11.20 -5.03 1.55
C MET A 91 -11.62 -6.33 2.28
N ALA A 92 -12.88 -6.79 2.13
CA ALA A 92 -13.32 -8.05 2.71
C ALA A 92 -12.50 -9.24 2.21
N GLN A 93 -12.22 -9.32 0.90
CA GLN A 93 -11.40 -10.37 0.31
C GLN A 93 -9.97 -10.37 0.85
N LEU A 94 -9.36 -9.18 1.02
CA LEU A 94 -8.03 -9.07 1.61
C LEU A 94 -8.01 -9.51 3.07
N VAL A 95 -9.02 -9.11 3.84
CA VAL A 95 -9.17 -9.52 5.25
C VAL A 95 -9.36 -11.02 5.35
N ASP A 96 -10.15 -11.66 4.47
CA ASP A 96 -10.34 -13.11 4.44
C ASP A 96 -9.00 -13.84 4.19
N GLN A 97 -8.17 -13.35 3.28
CA GLN A 97 -6.84 -13.90 3.02
C GLN A 97 -5.90 -13.71 4.22
N CYS A 98 -5.86 -12.51 4.79
CA CYS A 98 -5.03 -12.23 5.97
C CYS A 98 -5.48 -13.03 7.20
N GLU A 99 -6.77 -13.28 7.36
CA GLU A 99 -7.32 -14.13 8.42
C GLU A 99 -6.92 -15.61 8.20
N ALA A 100 -6.99 -16.10 6.96
CA ALA A 100 -6.51 -17.45 6.62
C ALA A 100 -5.01 -17.65 6.89
N TRP A 101 -4.22 -16.60 6.80
CA TRP A 101 -2.78 -16.62 7.15
C TRP A 101 -2.53 -16.38 8.64
N GLY A 102 -3.56 -16.12 9.44
CA GLY A 102 -3.44 -15.84 10.86
C GLY A 102 -2.86 -14.46 11.20
N LEU A 103 -2.85 -13.53 10.24
CA LEU A 103 -2.38 -12.15 10.46
C LEU A 103 -3.39 -11.31 11.22
N VAL A 104 -4.66 -11.50 10.91
CA VAL A 104 -5.77 -10.78 11.52
C VAL A 104 -6.84 -11.75 11.98
N THR A 105 -7.74 -11.26 12.82
CA THR A 105 -8.95 -11.97 13.27
C THR A 105 -10.12 -11.00 13.32
N ARG A 106 -11.34 -11.54 13.28
CA ARG A 106 -12.57 -10.75 13.46
C ARG A 106 -13.10 -10.94 14.85
N GLU A 107 -13.07 -9.89 15.66
CA GLU A 107 -13.57 -9.87 17.04
C GLU A 107 -14.87 -9.09 17.16
N ALA A 108 -15.62 -9.31 18.26
CA ALA A 108 -16.77 -8.48 18.57
C ALA A 108 -16.32 -7.04 18.87
N ASP A 109 -17.05 -6.05 18.33
CA ASP A 109 -16.78 -4.65 18.66
C ASP A 109 -17.25 -4.39 20.13
N PRO A 110 -16.36 -3.93 21.03
CA PRO A 110 -16.73 -3.67 22.42
C PRO A 110 -17.78 -2.56 22.58
N ARG A 111 -17.99 -1.73 21.54
CA ARG A 111 -19.01 -0.67 21.54
C ARG A 111 -20.33 -1.12 20.95
N ASP A 112 -20.34 -2.23 20.20
CA ASP A 112 -21.53 -2.73 19.51
C ASP A 112 -21.38 -4.23 19.27
N ALA A 113 -21.98 -5.05 20.10
CA ALA A 113 -21.89 -6.51 20.02
C ALA A 113 -22.41 -7.12 18.70
N ARG A 114 -23.14 -6.36 17.90
CA ARG A 114 -23.61 -6.78 16.57
C ARG A 114 -22.58 -6.54 15.47
N ALA A 115 -21.58 -5.71 15.75
CA ALA A 115 -20.52 -5.36 14.81
C ALA A 115 -19.25 -6.22 15.06
N ARG A 116 -18.47 -6.40 14.02
CA ARG A 116 -17.15 -7.04 14.08
C ARG A 116 -16.07 -6.04 13.72
N ARG A 117 -14.93 -6.14 14.43
CA ARG A 117 -13.70 -5.42 14.12
C ARG A 117 -12.66 -6.40 13.60
N VAL A 118 -11.86 -5.94 12.65
CA VAL A 118 -10.64 -6.61 12.21
C VAL A 118 -9.52 -6.17 13.13
N CYS A 119 -8.84 -7.11 13.76
CA CYS A 119 -7.75 -6.87 14.70
C CYS A 119 -6.51 -7.67 14.29
N PHE A 120 -5.32 -7.15 14.56
CA PHE A 120 -4.10 -7.95 14.43
C PHE A 120 -4.10 -9.08 15.46
N THR A 121 -3.67 -10.27 15.03
CA THR A 121 -3.28 -11.35 15.94
C THR A 121 -1.86 -11.10 16.49
N GLN A 122 -1.39 -11.94 17.41
CA GLN A 122 0.01 -11.91 17.85
C GLN A 122 0.99 -12.10 16.68
N THR A 123 0.65 -13.02 15.75
CA THR A 123 1.40 -13.24 14.49
C THR A 123 1.36 -11.99 13.62
N GLY A 124 0.20 -11.33 13.52
CA GLY A 124 0.05 -10.08 12.78
C GLY A 124 0.85 -8.93 13.38
N LEU A 125 0.98 -8.86 14.71
CA LEU A 125 1.83 -7.85 15.36
C LEU A 125 3.33 -8.10 15.10
N ALA A 126 3.77 -9.36 15.10
CA ALA A 126 5.14 -9.71 14.70
C ALA A 126 5.40 -9.36 13.23
N TRP A 127 4.44 -9.63 12.33
CA TRP A 127 4.49 -9.18 10.94
C TRP A 127 4.58 -7.66 10.84
N LEU A 128 3.79 -6.91 11.59
CA LEU A 128 3.79 -5.44 11.58
C LEU A 128 5.15 -4.88 12.02
N GLN A 129 5.81 -5.51 13.01
CA GLN A 129 7.15 -5.14 13.43
C GLN A 129 8.17 -5.34 12.28
N GLY A 130 8.16 -6.51 11.63
CA GLY A 130 9.01 -6.78 10.47
C GLY A 130 8.72 -5.83 9.29
N PHE A 131 7.45 -5.47 9.09
CA PHE A 131 7.06 -4.47 8.10
C PHE A 131 7.67 -3.10 8.40
N ARG A 132 7.61 -2.65 9.65
CA ARG A 132 8.23 -1.39 10.10
C ARG A 132 9.73 -1.36 9.79
N GLU A 133 10.44 -2.43 10.13
CA GLU A 133 11.88 -2.56 9.87
C GLU A 133 12.20 -2.53 8.37
N ALA A 134 11.41 -3.26 7.58
CA ALA A 134 11.55 -3.29 6.13
C ALA A 134 11.29 -1.91 5.50
N VAL A 135 10.28 -1.17 5.97
CA VAL A 135 10.01 0.20 5.53
C VAL A 135 11.18 1.11 5.89
N THR A 136 11.66 1.08 7.14
CA THR A 136 12.80 1.89 7.56
C THR A 136 14.05 1.65 6.69
N GLN A 137 14.33 0.38 6.37
CA GLN A 137 15.45 0.03 5.50
C GLN A 137 15.21 0.51 4.05
N ALA A 138 14.02 0.33 3.50
CA ALA A 138 13.69 0.78 2.15
C ALA A 138 13.76 2.31 2.02
N GLU A 139 13.37 3.05 3.05
CA GLU A 139 13.51 4.52 3.12
C GLU A 139 14.98 4.94 3.17
N ALA A 140 15.81 4.24 3.95
CA ALA A 140 17.25 4.51 3.99
C ALA A 140 17.90 4.27 2.62
N GLU A 141 17.53 3.20 1.90
CA GLU A 141 18.01 2.92 0.55
C GLU A 141 17.54 3.99 -0.46
N PHE A 142 16.28 4.43 -0.37
CA PHE A 142 15.77 5.53 -1.18
C PHE A 142 16.58 6.82 -0.94
N ARG A 143 16.80 7.20 0.32
CA ARG A 143 17.63 8.36 0.68
C ARG A 143 19.05 8.26 0.13
N ALA A 144 19.66 7.11 0.22
CA ALA A 144 21.00 6.87 -0.32
C ALA A 144 21.05 7.01 -1.86
N GLU A 145 19.96 6.65 -2.56
CA GLU A 145 19.88 6.72 -4.02
C GLU A 145 19.64 8.13 -4.55
N VAL A 146 18.72 8.88 -3.93
CA VAL A 146 18.30 10.21 -4.44
C VAL A 146 19.00 11.37 -3.71
N GLY A 147 19.62 11.14 -2.57
CA GLY A 147 20.18 12.13 -1.66
C GLY A 147 19.18 12.59 -0.60
N ASP A 148 19.67 12.92 0.60
CA ASP A 148 18.85 13.27 1.77
C ASP A 148 17.98 14.51 1.54
N GLU A 149 18.51 15.52 0.88
CA GLU A 149 17.78 16.77 0.59
C GLU A 149 16.58 16.49 -0.33
N VAL A 150 16.78 15.75 -1.42
CA VAL A 150 15.72 15.40 -2.36
C VAL A 150 14.68 14.52 -1.68
N ALA A 151 15.10 13.52 -0.93
CA ALA A 151 14.19 12.64 -0.20
C ALA A 151 13.31 13.42 0.80
N THR A 152 13.89 14.40 1.49
CA THR A 152 13.19 15.26 2.44
C THR A 152 12.15 16.12 1.74
N VAL A 153 12.51 16.76 0.62
CA VAL A 153 11.57 17.60 -0.17
C VAL A 153 10.41 16.74 -0.72
N VAL A 154 10.71 15.53 -1.21
CA VAL A 154 9.69 14.60 -1.68
C VAL A 154 8.73 14.22 -0.54
N ALA A 155 9.25 13.87 0.64
CA ALA A 155 8.43 13.51 1.79
C ALA A 155 7.50 14.66 2.21
N ILE A 156 8.03 15.88 2.36
CA ILE A 156 7.25 17.09 2.70
C ILE A 156 6.17 17.35 1.64
N GLY A 157 6.52 17.25 0.34
CA GLY A 157 5.57 17.49 -0.74
C GLY A 157 4.44 16.46 -0.77
N LEU A 158 4.75 15.18 -0.52
CA LEU A 158 3.75 14.12 -0.44
C LEU A 158 2.85 14.28 0.79
N GLU A 159 3.42 14.63 1.94
CA GLU A 159 2.66 14.88 3.17
C GLU A 159 1.69 16.05 3.00
N ALA A 160 2.17 17.18 2.45
CA ALA A 160 1.34 18.34 2.17
C ALA A 160 0.20 18.02 1.18
N TYR A 161 0.49 17.23 0.15
CA TYR A 161 -0.52 16.83 -0.84
C TYR A 161 -1.54 15.83 -0.25
N ALA A 162 -1.11 14.87 0.56
CA ALA A 162 -1.98 13.90 1.21
C ALA A 162 -2.83 14.51 2.33
N GLY A 163 -2.26 15.41 3.14
CA GLY A 163 -2.95 16.08 4.26
C GLY A 163 -3.94 17.15 3.83
N GLY A 164 -3.88 17.64 2.58
CA GLY A 164 -4.79 18.66 2.07
C GLY A 164 -6.26 18.24 1.90
N ASN A 165 -6.60 16.98 2.17
CA ASN A 165 -7.94 16.43 1.94
C ASN A 165 -8.78 16.24 3.22
N ASP A 166 -8.24 16.54 4.40
CA ASP A 166 -8.96 16.38 5.68
C ASP A 166 -9.83 17.60 6.06
N GLY A 167 -10.06 18.53 5.14
CA GLY A 167 -10.75 19.81 5.39
C GLY A 167 -11.86 20.20 4.40
N ALA A 168 -12.43 19.27 3.59
CA ALA A 168 -13.54 19.60 2.68
C ALA A 168 -14.76 18.72 2.92
#